data_3a174eb18b301e732481c418f2850d8d
#
_entry.id   3a174eb18b301e732481c418f2850d8d
#
_cell.length_a   1.000
_cell.length_b   1.000
_cell.length_c   1.000
_cell.angle_alpha   90.00
_cell.angle_beta   90.00
_cell.angle_gamma   90.00
#
_symmetry.space_group_name_H-M   'P 1'
#
loop_
_entity.id
_entity.type
_entity.pdbx_description
1 polymer ?
#
loop_
_entity_poly.entity_id
_entity_poly.type
_entity_poly.pdbx_seq_one_letter_code
_entity_poly.pdbx_strand_id
1 'polypeptide(L)'
;AMISMQPNIYRSERPNSASIGTRAYQMALFVIFESGLQMLADNPTLYYRNEDCTRFITQVPVTWDETVVLEAKVGEYVIVAKRKGEKWFIGGMTNDKENEREFEINLDFLKDGRTYRVTSFEDGINAGYQAMDYRMKSAAMNKNQKLSVKMARNGGFSAVLE
;
A
#
# COMPACT_ATOMS: atom_id res chain seq x y z
N ALA A 1 3.32 -9.54 1.74
CA ALA A 1 3.71 -10.34 2.84
C ALA A 1 4.45 -9.59 3.93
N MET A 2 4.49 -10.17 5.12
CA MET A 2 5.08 -9.52 6.29
C MET A 2 6.61 -9.50 6.28
N ILE A 3 7.25 -10.50 5.65
CA ILE A 3 8.69 -10.51 5.43
C ILE A 3 8.98 -10.00 4.02
N SER A 4 9.68 -8.88 3.93
CA SER A 4 10.02 -8.21 2.68
C SER A 4 11.50 -7.88 2.62
N MET A 5 12.08 -7.91 1.43
CA MET A 5 13.49 -7.60 1.19
C MET A 5 13.65 -6.77 -0.10
N GLN A 6 14.63 -5.89 -0.12
CA GLN A 6 15.06 -5.25 -1.35
C GLN A 6 15.77 -6.26 -2.27
N PRO A 7 15.66 -6.14 -3.61
CA PRO A 7 16.20 -7.12 -4.54
C PRO A 7 17.70 -7.42 -4.37
N ASN A 8 18.48 -6.39 -4.04
CA ASN A 8 19.95 -6.50 -3.87
C ASN A 8 20.40 -7.30 -2.64
N ILE A 9 19.49 -7.55 -1.68
CA ILE A 9 19.77 -8.34 -0.48
C ILE A 9 18.86 -9.56 -0.35
N TYR A 10 18.05 -9.82 -1.38
CA TYR A 10 17.14 -10.95 -1.40
C TYR A 10 17.90 -12.27 -1.38
N ARG A 11 17.47 -13.19 -0.50
CA ARG A 11 18.01 -14.55 -0.38
C ARG A 11 16.87 -15.54 -0.25
N SER A 12 16.74 -16.43 -1.23
CA SER A 12 15.72 -17.47 -1.27
C SER A 12 16.01 -18.68 -0.37
N GLU A 13 17.25 -18.83 0.09
CA GLU A 13 17.73 -20.02 0.83
C GLU A 13 17.36 -20.01 2.32
N ARG A 14 16.77 -18.93 2.81
CA ARG A 14 16.37 -18.84 4.22
C ARG A 14 15.07 -19.59 4.47
N PRO A 15 14.90 -20.19 5.69
CA PRO A 15 13.69 -20.92 6.05
C PRO A 15 12.39 -20.11 5.89
N ASN A 16 12.49 -18.79 5.98
CA ASN A 16 11.39 -17.87 5.74
C ASN A 16 11.60 -17.19 4.40
N SER A 17 10.83 -17.57 3.41
CA SER A 17 10.79 -16.89 2.13
C SER A 17 10.41 -15.42 2.32
N ALA A 18 11.11 -14.53 1.65
CA ALA A 18 10.80 -13.10 1.64
C ALA A 18 10.17 -12.70 0.31
N SER A 19 9.31 -11.70 0.35
CA SER A 19 8.79 -11.04 -0.83
C SER A 19 9.73 -9.90 -1.26
N ILE A 20 9.87 -9.67 -2.55
CA ILE A 20 10.66 -8.55 -3.09
C ILE A 20 9.86 -7.25 -3.00
N GLY A 21 10.51 -6.15 -2.64
CA GLY A 21 9.90 -4.85 -2.41
C GLY A 21 9.67 -4.59 -0.93
N THR A 22 9.09 -3.45 -0.60
CA THR A 22 8.83 -3.07 0.79
C THR A 22 7.57 -3.74 1.34
N ARG A 23 7.37 -3.68 2.66
CA ARG A 23 6.12 -4.13 3.29
C ARG A 23 4.92 -3.32 2.78
N ALA A 24 5.04 -2.00 2.69
CA ALA A 24 3.98 -1.16 2.15
C ALA A 24 3.66 -1.48 0.69
N TYR A 25 4.68 -1.81 -0.13
CA TYR A 25 4.51 -2.34 -1.48
C TYR A 25 3.65 -3.62 -1.48
N GLN A 26 3.99 -4.59 -0.64
CA GLN A 26 3.26 -5.86 -0.56
C GLN A 26 1.81 -5.68 -0.11
N MET A 27 1.55 -4.73 0.78
CA MET A 27 0.20 -4.39 1.20
C MET A 27 -0.59 -3.72 0.07
N ALA A 28 0.05 -2.85 -0.70
CA ALA A 28 -0.57 -2.16 -1.83
C ALA A 28 -1.02 -3.13 -2.93
N LEU A 29 -0.33 -4.24 -3.14
CA LEU A 29 -0.70 -5.25 -4.14
C LEU A 29 -2.11 -5.82 -3.91
N PHE A 30 -2.57 -5.93 -2.66
CA PHE A 30 -3.93 -6.38 -2.35
C PHE A 30 -5.01 -5.41 -2.86
N VAL A 31 -4.67 -4.13 -3.01
CA VAL A 31 -5.56 -3.12 -3.59
C VAL A 31 -5.40 -3.05 -5.11
N ILE A 32 -4.15 -3.06 -5.61
CA ILE A 32 -3.84 -2.83 -7.03
C ILE A 32 -4.29 -4.00 -7.90
N PHE A 33 -3.95 -5.22 -7.51
CA PHE A 33 -4.29 -6.40 -8.29
C PHE A 33 -5.73 -6.83 -8.06
N GLU A 34 -6.38 -7.27 -9.12
CA GLU A 34 -7.72 -7.84 -9.08
C GLU A 34 -7.62 -9.36 -9.08
N SER A 35 -8.10 -9.96 -8.00
CA SER A 35 -8.16 -11.41 -7.85
C SER A 35 -9.36 -11.78 -6.98
N GLY A 36 -10.18 -12.69 -7.44
CA GLY A 36 -11.29 -13.23 -6.66
C GLY A 36 -10.85 -14.04 -5.44
N LEU A 37 -9.57 -14.43 -5.40
CA LEU A 37 -8.96 -15.11 -4.27
C LEU A 37 -7.58 -14.48 -4.01
N GLN A 38 -7.44 -13.85 -2.86
CA GLN A 38 -6.17 -13.29 -2.39
C GLN A 38 -5.63 -14.15 -1.25
N MET A 39 -4.35 -14.47 -1.31
CA MET A 39 -3.72 -15.39 -0.37
C MET A 39 -2.68 -14.68 0.51
N LEU A 40 -2.69 -15.02 1.80
CA LEU A 40 -1.66 -14.64 2.75
C LEU A 40 -0.51 -15.64 2.68
N ALA A 41 0.66 -15.19 2.24
CA ALA A 41 1.79 -16.06 1.90
C ALA A 41 2.73 -16.39 3.08
N ASP A 42 2.63 -15.65 4.21
CA ASP A 42 3.46 -15.88 5.39
C ASP A 42 2.78 -16.79 6.41
N ASN A 43 3.51 -17.18 7.47
CA ASN A 43 2.95 -18.00 8.53
C ASN A 43 2.06 -17.17 9.50
N PRO A 44 1.11 -17.80 10.19
CA PRO A 44 0.18 -17.11 11.08
C PRO A 44 0.84 -16.27 12.17
N THR A 45 1.97 -16.72 12.72
CA THR A 45 2.70 -15.99 13.77
C THR A 45 3.14 -14.60 13.30
N LEU A 46 3.56 -14.47 12.04
CA LEU A 46 3.98 -13.19 11.48
C LEU A 46 2.80 -12.23 11.32
N TYR A 47 1.64 -12.74 10.95
CA TYR A 47 0.41 -11.94 10.86
C TYR A 47 -0.07 -11.47 12.24
N TYR A 48 -0.01 -12.32 13.25
CA TYR A 48 -0.33 -11.91 14.63
C TYR A 48 0.64 -10.86 15.19
N ARG A 49 1.93 -10.95 14.86
CA ARG A 49 2.94 -9.96 15.28
C ARG A 49 2.82 -8.61 14.57
N ASN A 50 2.14 -8.57 13.43
CA ASN A 50 1.94 -7.35 12.62
C ASN A 50 0.44 -7.13 12.42
N GLU A 51 -0.29 -7.04 13.52
CA GLU A 51 -1.76 -7.00 13.53
C GLU A 51 -2.34 -5.81 12.76
N ASP A 52 -1.71 -4.65 12.80
CA ASP A 52 -2.13 -3.45 12.08
C ASP A 52 -2.10 -3.67 10.54
N CYS A 53 -0.99 -4.20 10.03
CA CYS A 53 -0.88 -4.57 8.61
C CYS A 53 -1.87 -5.66 8.24
N THR A 54 -2.01 -6.67 9.08
CA THR A 54 -2.93 -7.80 8.86
C THR A 54 -4.37 -7.33 8.81
N ARG A 55 -4.76 -6.45 9.74
CA ARG A 55 -6.09 -5.85 9.77
C ARG A 55 -6.39 -5.05 8.51
N PHE A 56 -5.40 -4.31 7.97
CA PHE A 56 -5.55 -3.65 6.69
C PHE A 56 -5.80 -4.67 5.56
N ILE A 57 -4.93 -5.67 5.42
CA ILE A 57 -5.03 -6.67 4.33
C ILE A 57 -6.35 -7.41 4.36
N THR A 58 -6.81 -7.85 5.54
CA THR A 58 -8.02 -8.66 5.68
C THR A 58 -9.32 -7.89 5.43
N GLN A 59 -9.30 -6.57 5.46
CA GLN A 59 -10.46 -5.76 5.10
C GLN A 59 -10.51 -5.36 3.62
N VAL A 60 -9.43 -5.57 2.85
CA VAL A 60 -9.41 -5.24 1.42
C VAL A 60 -10.36 -6.16 0.66
N PRO A 61 -11.34 -5.60 -0.07
CA PRO A 61 -12.30 -6.40 -0.83
C PRO A 61 -11.66 -7.08 -2.04
N VAL A 62 -12.26 -8.16 -2.49
CA VAL A 62 -11.86 -8.86 -3.74
C VAL A 62 -12.66 -8.40 -4.97
N THR A 63 -13.71 -7.59 -4.75
CA THR A 63 -14.51 -7.00 -5.84
C THR A 63 -14.74 -5.52 -5.56
N TRP A 64 -14.78 -4.72 -6.61
CA TRP A 64 -14.82 -3.27 -6.52
C TRP A 64 -16.04 -2.69 -7.24
N ASP A 65 -16.57 -1.59 -6.71
CA ASP A 65 -17.68 -0.85 -7.31
C ASP A 65 -17.15 0.25 -8.24
N GLU A 66 -15.95 0.73 -7.99
CA GLU A 66 -15.33 1.82 -8.76
C GLU A 66 -13.80 1.73 -8.66
N THR A 67 -13.11 2.10 -9.74
CA THR A 67 -11.65 2.20 -9.79
C THR A 67 -11.26 3.51 -10.45
N VAL A 68 -10.41 4.29 -9.79
CA VAL A 68 -9.87 5.56 -10.29
C VAL A 68 -8.34 5.46 -10.31
N VAL A 69 -7.73 5.73 -11.47
CA VAL A 69 -6.27 5.86 -11.56
C VAL A 69 -5.91 7.29 -11.15
N LEU A 70 -5.12 7.41 -10.09
CA LEU A 70 -4.70 8.70 -9.55
C LEU A 70 -3.41 9.19 -10.22
N GLU A 71 -2.41 8.31 -10.27
CA GLU A 71 -1.13 8.58 -10.93
C GLU A 71 -0.60 7.28 -11.56
N ALA A 72 -0.08 7.36 -12.79
CA ALA A 72 0.50 6.20 -13.43
C ALA A 72 1.55 6.56 -14.49
N LYS A 73 2.62 5.78 -14.54
CA LYS A 73 3.58 5.77 -15.64
C LYS A 73 4.01 4.32 -15.90
N VAL A 74 3.72 3.84 -17.10
CA VAL A 74 3.99 2.45 -17.47
C VAL A 74 5.45 2.08 -17.24
N GLY A 75 5.66 0.97 -16.52
CA GLY A 75 6.98 0.46 -16.17
C GLY A 75 7.71 1.24 -15.07
N GLU A 76 7.04 2.19 -14.40
CA GLU A 76 7.64 2.98 -13.32
C GLU A 76 6.82 2.97 -12.03
N TYR A 77 5.56 3.41 -12.08
CA TYR A 77 4.70 3.48 -10.91
C TYR A 77 3.22 3.46 -11.27
N VAL A 78 2.40 3.12 -10.31
CA VAL A 78 0.95 3.26 -10.36
C VAL A 78 0.38 3.56 -8.98
N ILE A 79 -0.59 4.46 -8.91
CA ILE A 79 -1.39 4.75 -7.73
C ILE A 79 -2.86 4.72 -8.14
N VAL A 80 -3.65 3.87 -7.49
CA VAL A 80 -5.08 3.72 -7.77
C VAL A 80 -5.90 3.91 -6.49
N ALA A 81 -7.09 4.45 -6.63
CA ALA A 81 -8.12 4.43 -5.62
C ALA A 81 -9.25 3.50 -6.06
N LYS A 82 -9.70 2.62 -5.19
CA LYS A 82 -10.79 1.68 -5.45
C LYS A 82 -11.84 1.76 -4.36
N ARG A 83 -13.11 1.74 -4.73
CA ARG A 83 -14.24 1.87 -3.81
C ARG A 83 -14.99 0.56 -3.66
N LYS A 84 -15.38 0.28 -2.43
CA LYS A 84 -16.37 -0.73 -2.08
C LYS A 84 -17.36 -0.17 -1.06
N GLY A 85 -18.62 -0.06 -1.46
CA GLY A 85 -19.62 0.60 -0.64
C GLY A 85 -19.23 2.05 -0.33
N GLU A 86 -19.11 2.38 0.94
CA GLU A 86 -18.73 3.72 1.40
C GLU A 86 -17.22 3.91 1.65
N LYS A 87 -16.44 2.83 1.56
CA LYS A 87 -15.00 2.87 1.81
C LYS A 87 -14.19 2.97 0.53
N TRP A 88 -13.13 3.75 0.59
CA TRP A 88 -12.10 3.80 -0.44
C TRP A 88 -10.81 3.15 0.05
N PHE A 89 -10.13 2.51 -0.86
CA PHE A 89 -8.81 1.92 -0.65
C PHE A 89 -7.86 2.50 -1.69
N ILE A 90 -6.69 2.97 -1.24
CA ILE A 90 -5.64 3.45 -2.13
C ILE A 90 -4.50 2.46 -2.09
N GLY A 91 -3.99 2.09 -3.26
CA GLY A 91 -2.78 1.30 -3.42
C GLY A 91 -1.82 1.99 -4.38
N GLY A 92 -0.58 2.15 -3.96
CA GLY A 92 0.50 2.71 -4.77
C GLY A 92 1.72 1.81 -4.78
N MET A 93 2.36 1.65 -5.93
CA MET A 93 3.62 0.92 -6.05
C MET A 93 4.56 1.62 -7.02
N THR A 94 5.87 1.48 -6.78
CA THR A 94 6.94 2.01 -7.64
C THR A 94 8.03 0.96 -7.87
N ASN A 95 8.80 1.16 -8.94
CA ASN A 95 9.96 0.34 -9.26
C ASN A 95 11.24 0.89 -8.59
N ASP A 96 12.42 0.46 -9.07
CA ASP A 96 13.74 0.80 -8.54
C ASP A 96 14.49 1.88 -9.34
N LYS A 97 13.85 2.52 -10.32
CA LYS A 97 14.52 3.55 -11.12
C LYS A 97 14.89 4.80 -10.32
N GLU A 98 14.07 5.13 -9.31
CA GLU A 98 14.32 6.24 -8.41
C GLU A 98 14.49 5.72 -6.97
N ASN A 99 15.29 6.42 -6.17
CA ASN A 99 15.48 6.08 -4.76
C ASN A 99 14.23 6.31 -3.94
N GLU A 100 13.45 7.31 -4.30
CA GLU A 100 12.12 7.57 -3.75
C GLU A 100 11.29 8.37 -4.74
N ARG A 101 9.96 8.32 -4.58
CA ARG A 101 8.99 9.13 -5.31
C ARG A 101 8.02 9.76 -4.33
N GLU A 102 7.67 11.01 -4.60
CA GLU A 102 6.67 11.76 -3.83
C GLU A 102 5.56 12.25 -4.76
N PHE A 103 4.32 12.16 -4.29
CA PHE A 103 3.13 12.59 -5.01
C PHE A 103 2.20 13.36 -4.09
N GLU A 104 1.55 14.39 -4.63
CA GLU A 104 0.45 15.12 -4.00
C GLU A 104 -0.85 14.74 -4.69
N ILE A 105 -1.57 13.78 -4.15
CA ILE A 105 -2.78 13.20 -4.72
C ILE A 105 -3.99 14.06 -4.39
N ASN A 106 -4.73 14.50 -5.39
CA ASN A 106 -6.03 15.13 -5.22
C ASN A 106 -7.07 14.09 -4.81
N LEU A 107 -7.93 14.45 -3.86
CA LEU A 107 -8.99 13.57 -3.36
C LEU A 107 -10.35 13.87 -4.00
N ASP A 108 -10.37 14.32 -5.25
CA ASP A 108 -11.59 14.76 -5.98
C ASP A 108 -12.63 13.64 -6.15
N PHE A 109 -12.20 12.39 -6.07
CA PHE A 109 -13.08 11.21 -6.12
C PHE A 109 -13.93 11.00 -4.86
N LEU A 110 -13.62 11.71 -3.77
CA LEU A 110 -14.38 11.63 -2.52
C LEU A 110 -15.70 12.42 -2.60
N LYS A 111 -16.68 12.01 -1.82
CA LYS A 111 -17.97 12.72 -1.73
C LYS A 111 -17.78 14.11 -1.13
N ASP A 112 -18.46 15.09 -1.73
CA ASP A 112 -18.49 16.45 -1.23
C ASP A 112 -19.14 16.54 0.16
N GLY A 113 -18.65 17.45 0.99
CA GLY A 113 -19.17 17.68 2.34
C GLY A 113 -18.91 16.54 3.35
N ARG A 114 -18.22 15.47 2.95
CA ARG A 114 -17.88 14.35 3.84
C ARG A 114 -16.42 14.40 4.27
N THR A 115 -16.19 14.16 5.56
CA THR A 115 -14.86 13.93 6.12
C THR A 115 -14.64 12.42 6.29
N TYR A 116 -13.49 11.94 5.86
CA TYR A 116 -13.07 10.55 5.94
C TYR A 116 -11.94 10.41 6.95
N ARG A 117 -11.98 9.36 7.75
CA ARG A 117 -10.81 8.91 8.48
C ARG A 117 -9.91 8.15 7.52
N VAL A 118 -8.73 8.67 7.27
CA VAL A 118 -7.69 8.06 6.42
C VAL A 118 -6.70 7.36 7.32
N THR A 119 -6.55 6.05 7.18
CA THR A 119 -5.46 5.29 7.79
C THR A 119 -4.53 4.81 6.68
N SER A 120 -3.29 5.28 6.69
CA SER A 120 -2.28 4.99 5.67
C SER A 120 -1.11 4.21 6.23
N PHE A 121 -0.50 3.41 5.35
CA PHE A 121 0.75 2.68 5.56
C PHE A 121 1.71 3.10 4.47
N GLU A 122 2.82 3.69 4.89
CA GLU A 122 3.86 4.26 4.03
C GLU A 122 5.18 3.56 4.30
N ASP A 123 6.07 3.64 3.33
CA ASP A 123 7.46 3.24 3.55
C ASP A 123 8.10 4.07 4.66
N GLY A 124 8.79 3.41 5.57
CA GLY A 124 9.58 4.06 6.60
C GLY A 124 10.85 4.71 6.03
N ILE A 125 11.53 5.50 6.84
CA ILE A 125 12.74 6.22 6.43
C ILE A 125 13.86 5.30 5.97
N ASN A 126 13.87 4.05 6.46
CA ASN A 126 14.89 3.06 6.16
C ASN A 126 14.43 2.03 5.12
N ALA A 127 13.24 2.16 4.54
CA ALA A 127 12.65 1.15 3.67
C ALA A 127 13.49 0.83 2.42
N GLY A 128 14.32 1.76 1.97
CA GLY A 128 15.24 1.57 0.86
C GLY A 128 16.26 0.44 1.07
N TYR A 129 16.54 0.06 2.31
CA TYR A 129 17.43 -1.05 2.68
C TYR A 129 16.84 -1.99 3.74
N GLN A 130 15.93 -1.52 4.59
CA GLN A 130 15.13 -2.31 5.52
C GLN A 130 13.69 -2.39 5.02
N ALA A 131 13.44 -3.26 4.07
CA ALA A 131 12.16 -3.31 3.35
C ALA A 131 10.92 -3.55 4.24
N MET A 132 11.10 -4.01 5.48
CA MET A 132 10.01 -4.16 6.45
C MET A 132 9.74 -2.89 7.27
N ASP A 133 10.55 -1.83 7.09
CA ASP A 133 10.34 -0.55 7.77
C ASP A 133 9.16 0.18 7.14
N TYR A 134 8.15 0.48 7.94
CA TYR A 134 6.95 1.17 7.51
C TYR A 134 6.45 2.11 8.61
N ARG A 135 5.57 3.01 8.23
CA ARG A 135 4.93 3.94 9.14
C ARG A 135 3.43 3.96 8.90
N MET A 136 2.66 3.76 9.96
CA MET A 136 1.21 3.95 9.94
C MET A 136 0.87 5.38 10.39
N LYS A 137 -0.05 6.03 9.68
CA LYS A 137 -0.60 7.33 10.02
C LYS A 137 -2.11 7.31 9.99
N SER A 138 -2.74 8.19 10.74
CA SER A 138 -4.17 8.43 10.68
C SER A 138 -4.47 9.93 10.68
N ALA A 139 -5.36 10.36 9.80
CA ALA A 139 -5.78 11.76 9.66
C ALA A 139 -7.25 11.84 9.23
N ALA A 140 -7.90 12.95 9.55
CA ALA A 140 -9.21 13.28 9.00
C ALA A 140 -9.00 14.11 7.72
N MET A 141 -9.57 13.69 6.60
CA MET A 141 -9.40 14.36 5.31
C MET A 141 -10.72 14.44 4.54
N ASN A 142 -10.81 15.43 3.67
CA ASN A 142 -11.94 15.60 2.75
C ASN A 142 -11.44 15.84 1.32
N LYS A 143 -12.37 15.91 0.37
CA LYS A 143 -12.06 16.02 -1.05
C LYS A 143 -11.24 17.25 -1.46
N ASN A 144 -11.25 18.32 -0.66
CA ASN A 144 -10.55 19.58 -0.95
C ASN A 144 -9.08 19.57 -0.49
N GLN A 145 -8.64 18.48 0.14
CA GLN A 145 -7.28 18.32 0.63
C GLN A 145 -6.48 17.44 -0.31
N LYS A 146 -5.16 17.51 -0.18
CA LYS A 146 -4.24 16.63 -0.90
C LYS A 146 -3.64 15.61 0.05
N LEU A 147 -3.51 14.39 -0.44
CA LEU A 147 -2.85 13.31 0.26
C LEU A 147 -1.41 13.20 -0.25
N SER A 148 -0.46 13.47 0.64
CA SER A 148 0.95 13.24 0.33
C SER A 148 1.26 11.74 0.38
N VAL A 149 1.86 11.23 -0.69
CA VAL A 149 2.26 9.83 -0.85
C VAL A 149 3.76 9.78 -1.11
N LYS A 150 4.48 9.09 -0.24
CA LYS A 150 5.91 8.88 -0.39
C LYS A 150 6.19 7.39 -0.46
N MET A 151 6.94 6.99 -1.50
CA MET A 151 7.33 5.60 -1.75
C MET A 151 8.85 5.51 -1.91
N ALA A 152 9.49 4.62 -1.18
CA ALA A 152 10.89 4.29 -1.34
C ALA A 152 11.11 3.50 -2.64
N ARG A 153 12.37 3.24 -2.97
CA ARG A 153 12.74 2.34 -4.08
C ARG A 153 12.11 0.96 -3.90
N ASN A 154 11.45 0.42 -4.92
CA ASN A 154 10.62 -0.80 -4.84
C ASN A 154 9.60 -0.72 -3.70
N GLY A 155 9.13 0.46 -3.47
CA GLY A 155 8.27 0.79 -2.35
C GLY A 155 6.80 0.89 -2.72
N GLY A 156 6.00 1.16 -1.69
CA GLY A 156 4.57 1.27 -1.86
C GLY A 156 3.89 2.17 -0.84
N PHE A 157 2.62 2.34 -1.08
CA PHE A 157 1.70 3.08 -0.24
C PHE A 157 0.34 2.38 -0.22
N SER A 158 -0.26 2.29 0.93
CA SER A 158 -1.65 1.82 1.04
C SER A 158 -2.43 2.64 2.04
N ALA A 159 -3.71 2.84 1.77
CA ALA A 159 -4.60 3.54 2.69
C ALA A 159 -6.03 3.01 2.60
N VAL A 160 -6.77 3.16 3.69
CA VAL A 160 -8.22 3.03 3.74
C VAL A 160 -8.82 4.35 4.19
N LEU A 161 -9.90 4.76 3.52
CA LEU A 161 -10.67 5.99 3.80
C LEU A 161 -12.11 5.55 4.12
N GLU A 162 -12.55 5.84 5.35
CA GLU A 162 -13.87 5.44 5.86
C GLU A 162 -14.61 6.52 6.65
#